data_c2fd96055464bb1c7ac7f82e6bcefe9f
#
_entry.id   c2fd96055464bb1c7ac7f82e6bcefe9f
#
_cell.length_a   1.000
_cell.length_b   1.000
_cell.length_c   1.000
_cell.angle_alpha   90.00
_cell.angle_beta   90.00
_cell.angle_gamma   90.00
#
_symmetry.space_group_name_H-M   'P 1'
#
loop_
_entity.id
_entity.type
_entity.pdbx_description
1 polymer ?
#
loop_
_entity_poly.entity_id
_entity_poly.type
_entity_poly.pdbx_seq_one_letter_code
_entity_poly.pdbx_strand_id
1 'polypeptide(L)'
;MKKFFRKKIFAFFLSALLVLALSLPVFADMGPKPSVTLKLYYTPGQRYAVTLLGNTALNGPWTAPADYRERMGSREAWEAFRNYPAPKGYYFLGYFQEYPGTADEEFVWGYYPPNKFYVLLYNIETGTFYRSEEPVERYAFSSEWQVLLDSQDGLRIYHNRNDSDILSSFAARVLITLILELTWGILLFGLRGPAQRTLIGKVNLATQIILNLGLCYGTLYLGPMWGNFLYFALEIGRASC
;
A
#
# COMPACT_ATOMS: atom_id res chain seq x y z
N MET A 1 4.09 -36.64 -35.67
CA MET A 1 3.00 -36.29 -34.74
C MET A 1 3.45 -35.39 -33.58
N LYS A 2 4.56 -35.63 -32.88
CA LYS A 2 5.00 -34.83 -31.70
C LYS A 2 5.27 -33.33 -31.99
N LYS A 3 5.83 -32.95 -33.17
CA LYS A 3 6.09 -31.56 -33.54
C LYS A 3 4.80 -30.74 -33.80
N PHE A 4 3.76 -31.38 -34.34
CA PHE A 4 2.48 -30.72 -34.63
C PHE A 4 1.66 -30.47 -33.36
N PHE A 5 1.74 -31.38 -32.41
CA PHE A 5 1.10 -31.24 -31.10
C PHE A 5 1.74 -30.09 -30.27
N ARG A 6 3.07 -29.99 -30.28
CA ARG A 6 3.79 -28.88 -29.63
C ARG A 6 3.42 -27.51 -30.16
N LYS A 7 3.27 -27.37 -31.49
CA LYS A 7 2.84 -26.09 -32.10
C LYS A 7 1.42 -25.70 -31.70
N LYS A 8 0.51 -26.64 -31.58
CA LYS A 8 -0.88 -26.36 -31.13
C LYS A 8 -0.95 -25.96 -29.66
N ILE A 9 -0.17 -26.60 -28.80
CA ILE A 9 -0.07 -26.23 -27.39
C ILE A 9 0.53 -24.83 -27.24
N PHE A 10 1.61 -24.53 -27.96
CA PHE A 10 2.21 -23.20 -27.97
C PHE A 10 1.24 -22.11 -28.45
N ALA A 11 0.53 -22.36 -29.54
CA ALA A 11 -0.48 -21.42 -30.05
C ALA A 11 -1.62 -21.19 -29.05
N PHE A 12 -2.08 -22.24 -28.35
CA PHE A 12 -3.09 -22.12 -27.30
C PHE A 12 -2.62 -21.26 -26.12
N PHE A 13 -1.41 -21.51 -25.62
CA PHE A 13 -0.85 -20.71 -24.53
C PHE A 13 -0.60 -19.26 -24.95
N LEU A 14 -0.12 -19.03 -26.18
CA LEU A 14 0.08 -17.68 -26.70
C LEU A 14 -1.24 -16.94 -26.85
N SER A 15 -2.30 -17.60 -27.32
CA SER A 15 -3.65 -17.02 -27.43
C SER A 15 -4.23 -16.69 -26.05
N ALA A 16 -4.09 -17.59 -25.07
CA ALA A 16 -4.52 -17.37 -23.70
C ALA A 16 -3.78 -16.19 -23.05
N LEU A 17 -2.47 -16.08 -23.27
CA LEU A 17 -1.65 -14.97 -22.82
C LEU A 17 -2.08 -13.63 -23.44
N LEU A 18 -2.40 -13.63 -24.74
CA LEU A 18 -2.87 -12.46 -25.47
C LEU A 18 -4.23 -11.97 -24.96
N VAL A 19 -5.16 -12.90 -24.69
CA VAL A 19 -6.47 -12.58 -24.11
C VAL A 19 -6.31 -12.00 -22.69
N LEU A 20 -5.42 -12.57 -21.87
CA LEU A 20 -5.10 -12.04 -20.55
C LEU A 20 -4.46 -10.63 -20.63
N ALA A 21 -3.55 -10.40 -21.57
CA ALA A 21 -2.92 -9.10 -21.76
C ALA A 21 -3.88 -8.02 -22.25
N LEU A 22 -4.85 -8.38 -23.08
CA LEU A 22 -5.88 -7.46 -23.58
C LEU A 22 -6.95 -7.10 -22.55
N SER A 23 -7.11 -7.89 -21.48
CA SER A 23 -8.03 -7.59 -20.38
C SER A 23 -7.49 -6.62 -19.33
N LEU A 24 -6.19 -6.31 -19.33
CA LEU A 24 -5.54 -5.44 -18.36
C LEU A 24 -5.85 -3.93 -18.51
N PRO A 25 -6.08 -3.34 -19.70
CA PRO A 25 -6.28 -1.89 -19.83
C PRO A 25 -7.59 -1.33 -19.28
N VAL A 26 -8.60 -2.19 -19.07
CA VAL A 26 -9.94 -1.74 -18.65
C VAL A 26 -10.02 -1.29 -17.20
N PHE A 27 -9.01 -1.58 -16.38
CA PHE A 27 -9.00 -1.32 -14.94
C PHE A 27 -8.10 -0.15 -14.50
N ALA A 28 -7.62 0.68 -15.42
CA ALA A 28 -6.65 1.74 -15.09
C ALA A 28 -7.13 2.72 -14.02
N ASP A 29 -8.45 2.95 -13.90
CA ASP A 29 -9.03 3.81 -12.87
C ASP A 29 -9.62 3.05 -11.67
N MET A 30 -9.77 1.72 -11.76
CA MET A 30 -10.29 0.85 -10.69
C MET A 30 -9.18 0.17 -9.87
N GLY A 31 -7.91 0.42 -10.20
CA GLY A 31 -6.77 -0.12 -9.45
C GLY A 31 -6.67 0.47 -8.04
N PRO A 32 -6.01 -0.23 -7.11
CA PRO A 32 -5.75 0.30 -5.78
C PRO A 32 -5.00 1.63 -5.89
N LYS A 33 -5.41 2.59 -5.07
CA LYS A 33 -4.78 3.92 -4.99
C LYS A 33 -3.89 3.98 -3.75
N PRO A 34 -2.82 4.79 -3.78
CA PRO A 34 -2.03 5.01 -2.59
C PRO A 34 -2.89 5.57 -1.46
N SER A 35 -2.59 5.16 -0.23
CA SER A 35 -3.37 5.56 0.94
C SER A 35 -2.49 5.91 2.15
N VAL A 36 -3.05 6.73 3.01
CA VAL A 36 -2.57 6.98 4.39
C VAL A 36 -3.71 6.64 5.33
N THR A 37 -3.43 5.77 6.29
CA THR A 37 -4.36 5.40 7.34
C THR A 37 -3.79 5.84 8.69
N LEU A 38 -4.58 6.57 9.46
CA LEU A 38 -4.26 6.97 10.82
C LEU A 38 -5.22 6.28 11.78
N LYS A 39 -4.70 5.43 12.67
CA LYS A 39 -5.44 4.87 13.80
C LYS A 39 -5.42 5.87 14.93
N LEU A 40 -6.59 6.35 15.32
CA LEU A 40 -6.74 7.48 16.23
C LEU A 40 -6.99 6.98 17.65
N TYR A 41 -6.15 7.43 18.58
CA TYR A 41 -6.28 7.17 20.01
C TYR A 41 -6.36 8.50 20.74
N TYR A 42 -7.54 8.84 21.25
CA TYR A 42 -7.79 10.09 21.98
C TYR A 42 -8.79 9.88 23.13
N THR A 43 -8.99 10.94 23.90
CA THR A 43 -9.92 10.90 25.04
C THR A 43 -11.35 10.68 24.54
N PRO A 44 -12.03 9.59 24.96
CA PRO A 44 -13.40 9.32 24.55
C PRO A 44 -14.38 10.43 24.96
N GLY A 45 -15.43 10.61 24.16
CA GLY A 45 -16.52 11.54 24.46
C GLY A 45 -16.33 12.97 23.96
N GLN A 46 -15.28 13.23 23.18
CA GLN A 46 -15.06 14.52 22.50
C GLN A 46 -15.04 14.30 20.98
N ARG A 47 -15.69 15.21 20.24
CA ARG A 47 -15.70 15.13 18.77
C ARG A 47 -14.48 15.81 18.17
N TYR A 48 -13.86 15.12 17.25
CA TYR A 48 -12.69 15.61 16.54
C TYR A 48 -12.91 15.60 15.04
N ALA A 49 -12.34 16.60 14.38
CA ALA A 49 -12.11 16.57 12.93
C ALA A 49 -10.62 16.37 12.67
N VAL A 50 -10.29 15.55 11.68
CA VAL A 50 -8.91 15.15 11.35
C VAL A 50 -8.61 15.43 9.90
N THR A 51 -7.42 16.01 9.64
CA THR A 51 -6.93 16.27 8.28
C THR A 51 -5.41 16.09 8.19
N LEU A 52 -4.90 16.07 6.96
CA LEU A 52 -3.47 16.17 6.66
C LEU A 52 -3.18 17.53 6.01
N LEU A 53 -2.16 18.22 6.52
CA LEU A 53 -1.60 19.37 5.84
C LEU A 53 -0.50 18.89 4.89
N GLY A 54 -0.74 18.94 3.60
CA GLY A 54 0.22 18.48 2.59
C GLY A 54 1.27 19.51 2.24
N ASN A 55 2.45 19.05 1.82
CA ASN A 55 3.57 19.90 1.40
C ASN A 55 3.44 20.42 -0.05
N THR A 56 2.33 20.14 -0.72
CA THR A 56 1.98 20.66 -2.03
C THR A 56 0.54 21.14 -2.01
N ALA A 57 0.21 22.14 -2.83
CA ALA A 57 -1.16 22.60 -3.00
C ALA A 57 -2.02 21.68 -3.88
N LEU A 58 -1.39 20.66 -4.47
CA LEU A 58 -2.02 19.65 -5.31
C LEU A 58 -1.94 18.29 -4.63
N ASN A 59 -2.98 17.49 -4.82
CA ASN A 59 -3.05 16.11 -4.33
C ASN A 59 -3.24 15.17 -5.52
N GLY A 60 -2.13 14.73 -6.12
CA GLY A 60 -2.14 13.98 -7.37
C GLY A 60 -2.80 14.79 -8.50
N PRO A 61 -3.74 14.21 -9.28
CA PRO A 61 -4.46 14.92 -10.32
C PRO A 61 -5.58 15.84 -9.77
N TRP A 62 -5.78 15.86 -8.46
CA TRP A 62 -6.86 16.59 -7.81
C TRP A 62 -6.36 17.87 -7.16
N THR A 63 -7.08 18.96 -7.39
CA THR A 63 -6.81 20.27 -6.76
C THR A 63 -7.74 20.44 -5.57
N ALA A 64 -7.21 20.93 -4.45
CA ALA A 64 -8.01 21.26 -3.28
C ALA A 64 -9.14 22.23 -3.64
N PRO A 65 -10.39 21.97 -3.22
CA PRO A 65 -11.49 22.87 -3.47
C PRO A 65 -11.29 24.20 -2.74
N ALA A 66 -11.53 25.30 -3.45
CA ALA A 66 -11.44 26.63 -2.87
C ALA A 66 -12.60 26.92 -1.91
N ASP A 67 -13.76 26.30 -2.15
CA ASP A 67 -15.00 26.56 -1.45
C ASP A 67 -15.53 25.32 -0.71
N TYR A 68 -16.22 25.56 0.38
CA TYR A 68 -16.92 24.53 1.14
C TYR A 68 -18.01 23.87 0.31
N ARG A 69 -18.14 22.55 0.49
CA ARG A 69 -19.24 21.75 -0.05
C ARG A 69 -19.80 20.87 1.06
N GLU A 70 -21.12 20.82 1.20
CA GLU A 70 -21.83 20.08 2.28
C GLU A 70 -21.39 18.63 2.44
N ARG A 71 -21.00 17.96 1.35
CA ARG A 71 -20.49 16.57 1.38
C ARG A 71 -19.12 16.41 2.06
N MET A 72 -18.47 17.50 2.45
CA MET A 72 -17.11 17.45 3.04
C MET A 72 -17.11 17.33 4.56
N GLY A 73 -18.27 17.31 5.22
CA GLY A 73 -18.40 17.37 6.67
C GLY A 73 -18.95 18.73 7.13
N SER A 74 -18.78 19.08 8.40
CA SER A 74 -19.31 20.34 8.92
C SER A 74 -18.58 21.55 8.35
N ARG A 75 -19.36 22.63 8.14
CA ARG A 75 -18.82 23.91 7.69
C ARG A 75 -17.86 24.50 8.72
N GLU A 76 -18.17 24.31 10.00
CA GLU A 76 -17.34 24.78 11.11
C GLU A 76 -15.92 24.19 11.04
N ALA A 77 -15.78 22.89 10.94
CA ALA A 77 -14.48 22.23 10.85
C ALA A 77 -13.72 22.62 9.57
N TRP A 78 -14.43 22.75 8.44
CA TRP A 78 -13.82 23.19 7.19
C TRP A 78 -13.25 24.61 7.28
N GLU A 79 -14.02 25.57 7.84
CA GLU A 79 -13.57 26.95 8.05
C GLU A 79 -12.42 27.01 9.06
N ALA A 80 -12.47 26.20 10.13
CA ALA A 80 -11.40 26.08 11.11
C ALA A 80 -10.09 25.63 10.45
N PHE A 81 -10.10 24.56 9.67
CA PHE A 81 -8.91 24.07 8.95
C PHE A 81 -8.40 25.07 7.89
N ARG A 82 -9.30 25.70 7.15
CA ARG A 82 -8.93 26.71 6.14
C ARG A 82 -8.22 27.90 6.75
N ASN A 83 -8.65 28.33 7.92
CA ASN A 83 -8.10 29.49 8.63
C ASN A 83 -6.92 29.13 9.54
N TYR A 84 -6.60 27.84 9.68
CA TYR A 84 -5.49 27.40 10.51
C TYR A 84 -4.15 27.93 9.98
N PRO A 85 -3.29 28.54 10.83
CA PRO A 85 -1.97 29.04 10.42
C PRO A 85 -1.00 27.87 10.19
N ALA A 86 -1.09 27.26 9.00
CA ALA A 86 -0.27 26.12 8.62
C ALA A 86 1.23 26.51 8.56
N PRO A 87 2.16 25.58 8.86
CA PRO A 87 3.59 25.80 8.68
C PRO A 87 3.89 26.21 7.23
N LYS A 88 4.98 27.00 7.05
CA LYS A 88 5.40 27.46 5.73
C LYS A 88 5.59 26.29 4.76
N GLY A 89 4.92 26.36 3.61
CA GLY A 89 4.98 25.33 2.58
C GLY A 89 4.04 24.14 2.80
N TYR A 90 3.12 24.23 3.77
CA TYR A 90 2.07 23.23 3.99
C TYR A 90 0.69 23.84 3.84
N TYR A 91 -0.24 23.05 3.35
CA TYR A 91 -1.55 23.51 2.92
C TYR A 91 -2.66 22.57 3.38
N PHE A 92 -3.81 23.13 3.76
CA PHE A 92 -5.04 22.37 3.89
C PHE A 92 -5.56 22.00 2.50
N LEU A 93 -5.71 20.71 2.24
CA LEU A 93 -6.08 20.18 0.93
C LEU A 93 -7.61 19.99 0.75
N GLY A 94 -8.42 20.52 1.68
CA GLY A 94 -9.87 20.49 1.59
C GLY A 94 -10.50 19.13 1.87
N TYR A 95 -9.76 18.16 2.42
CA TYR A 95 -10.27 16.85 2.85
C TYR A 95 -10.08 16.68 4.35
N PHE A 96 -11.12 16.28 5.03
CA PHE A 96 -11.11 15.93 6.46
C PHE A 96 -12.23 14.95 6.77
N GLN A 97 -12.15 14.32 7.92
CA GLN A 97 -13.21 13.44 8.46
C GLN A 97 -13.49 13.83 9.91
N GLU A 98 -14.74 13.71 10.31
CA GLU A 98 -15.19 13.98 11.66
C GLU A 98 -15.51 12.68 12.40
N TYR A 99 -15.17 12.67 13.66
CA TYR A 99 -15.29 11.51 14.53
C TYR A 99 -16.05 11.86 15.80
N PRO A 100 -16.99 11.00 16.21
CA PRO A 100 -17.81 11.23 17.41
C PRO A 100 -17.07 11.02 18.72
N GLY A 101 -15.81 10.61 18.73
CA GLY A 101 -15.04 10.36 19.92
C GLY A 101 -15.26 8.97 20.50
N THR A 102 -15.44 7.98 19.66
CA THR A 102 -15.49 6.57 20.04
C THR A 102 -14.11 5.93 20.03
N ALA A 103 -13.96 4.73 20.58
CA ALA A 103 -12.73 3.99 20.46
C ALA A 103 -12.54 3.42 19.05
N ASP A 104 -11.26 3.19 18.63
CA ASP A 104 -10.88 2.51 17.39
C ASP A 104 -11.34 3.22 16.10
N GLU A 105 -11.18 4.52 16.03
CA GLU A 105 -11.49 5.30 14.84
C GLU A 105 -10.29 5.36 13.90
N GLU A 106 -10.59 5.32 12.60
CA GLU A 106 -9.57 5.37 11.56
C GLU A 106 -9.85 6.51 10.56
N PHE A 107 -8.87 7.39 10.39
CA PHE A 107 -8.86 8.35 9.30
C PHE A 107 -8.17 7.71 8.09
N VAL A 108 -8.85 7.68 6.96
CA VAL A 108 -8.31 7.12 5.72
C VAL A 108 -8.30 8.16 4.61
N TRP A 109 -7.10 8.46 4.11
CA TRP A 109 -6.93 9.21 2.87
C TRP A 109 -6.60 8.23 1.75
N GLY A 110 -7.61 7.80 1.01
CA GLY A 110 -7.54 6.69 0.05
C GLY A 110 -7.30 7.09 -1.41
N TYR A 111 -7.01 8.36 -1.72
CA TYR A 111 -6.82 8.83 -3.09
C TYR A 111 -5.72 9.87 -3.17
N TYR A 112 -4.53 9.45 -3.60
CA TYR A 112 -3.34 10.29 -3.75
C TYR A 112 -3.06 11.17 -2.51
N PRO A 113 -2.82 10.58 -1.33
CA PRO A 113 -2.44 11.34 -0.14
C PRO A 113 -1.12 12.07 -0.37
N PRO A 114 -0.88 13.20 0.31
CA PRO A 114 0.40 13.90 0.22
C PRO A 114 1.56 13.00 0.65
N ASN A 115 2.72 13.15 0.01
CA ASN A 115 3.90 12.36 0.36
C ASN A 115 4.48 12.76 1.71
N LYS A 116 4.42 14.05 2.03
CA LYS A 116 4.88 14.61 3.29
C LYS A 116 3.81 15.52 3.86
N PHE A 117 3.47 15.35 5.12
CA PHE A 117 2.32 16.01 5.73
C PHE A 117 2.47 16.17 7.24
N TYR A 118 1.78 17.17 7.79
CA TYR A 118 1.46 17.21 9.22
C TYR A 118 0.09 16.61 9.44
N VAL A 119 -0.08 15.89 10.55
CA VAL A 119 -1.40 15.50 11.03
C VAL A 119 -1.96 16.64 11.87
N LEU A 120 -3.19 17.04 11.57
CA LEU A 120 -3.88 18.11 12.28
C LEU A 120 -5.24 17.62 12.75
N LEU A 121 -5.47 17.69 14.06
CA LEU A 121 -6.74 17.43 14.72
C LEU A 121 -7.35 18.74 15.18
N TYR A 122 -8.66 18.88 15.03
CA TYR A 122 -9.46 19.96 15.55
C TYR A 122 -10.51 19.40 16.51
N ASN A 123 -10.46 19.81 17.77
CA ASN A 123 -11.50 19.48 18.73
C ASN A 123 -12.67 20.44 18.48
N ILE A 124 -13.80 19.90 18.02
CA ILE A 124 -14.98 20.69 17.62
C ILE A 124 -15.62 21.37 18.83
N GLU A 125 -15.54 20.80 20.01
CA GLU A 125 -16.19 21.31 21.22
C GLU A 125 -15.41 22.45 21.88
N THR A 126 -14.08 22.34 21.86
CA THR A 126 -13.21 23.33 22.52
C THR A 126 -12.61 24.36 21.56
N GLY A 127 -12.72 24.11 20.24
CA GLY A 127 -12.06 24.93 19.23
C GLY A 127 -10.52 24.79 19.20
N THR A 128 -9.96 23.77 19.84
CA THR A 128 -8.52 23.61 20.02
C THR A 128 -7.93 22.76 18.91
N PHE A 129 -6.75 23.20 18.39
CA PHE A 129 -5.99 22.45 17.40
C PHE A 129 -4.84 21.71 18.05
N TYR A 130 -4.63 20.48 17.58
CA TYR A 130 -3.47 19.65 17.90
C TYR A 130 -2.78 19.25 16.60
N ARG A 131 -1.50 19.55 16.48
CA ARG A 131 -0.71 19.25 15.29
C ARG A 131 0.50 18.40 15.69
N SER A 132 0.90 17.48 14.81
CA SER A 132 2.18 16.79 14.98
C SER A 132 3.34 17.78 15.01
N GLU A 133 4.34 17.53 15.85
CA GLU A 133 5.51 18.41 15.99
C GLU A 133 6.29 18.48 14.68
N GLU A 134 6.52 17.33 14.07
CA GLU A 134 7.24 17.19 12.80
C GLU A 134 6.33 16.67 11.68
N PRO A 135 6.69 16.97 10.41
CA PRO A 135 5.98 16.40 9.28
C PRO A 135 6.32 14.92 9.13
N VAL A 136 5.31 14.14 8.84
CA VAL A 136 5.39 12.70 8.59
C VAL A 136 5.57 12.46 7.10
N GLU A 137 6.38 11.47 6.73
CA GLU A 137 6.60 11.10 5.34
C GLU A 137 6.06 9.69 5.07
N ARG A 138 5.33 9.53 3.96
CA ARG A 138 4.85 8.21 3.53
C ARG A 138 6.02 7.28 3.29
N TYR A 139 5.93 6.07 3.84
CA TYR A 139 6.98 5.06 3.73
C TYR A 139 6.65 3.94 2.72
N ALA A 140 5.40 3.87 2.26
CA ALA A 140 4.92 2.83 1.36
C ALA A 140 3.76 3.32 0.50
N PHE A 141 3.30 2.47 -0.42
CA PHE A 141 2.08 2.71 -1.19
C PHE A 141 0.87 2.90 -0.27
N SER A 142 0.71 2.04 0.73
CA SER A 142 -0.22 2.23 1.85
C SER A 142 0.59 2.37 3.13
N SER A 143 0.45 3.51 3.79
CA SER A 143 1.18 3.83 5.01
C SER A 143 0.22 3.92 6.18
N GLU A 144 0.53 3.23 7.27
CA GLU A 144 -0.29 3.20 8.48
C GLU A 144 0.46 3.81 9.66
N TRP A 145 -0.26 4.64 10.42
CA TRP A 145 0.27 5.35 11.57
C TRP A 145 -0.68 5.24 12.74
N GLN A 146 -0.14 5.23 13.95
CA GLN A 146 -0.90 5.41 15.18
C GLN A 146 -0.75 6.85 15.63
N VAL A 147 -1.87 7.51 15.89
CA VAL A 147 -1.93 8.90 16.34
C VAL A 147 -2.51 8.90 17.75
N LEU A 148 -1.68 9.26 18.72
CA LEU A 148 -2.07 9.37 20.10
C LEU A 148 -2.21 10.85 20.47
N LEU A 149 -3.39 11.24 20.92
CA LEU A 149 -3.63 12.55 21.51
C LEU A 149 -3.56 12.40 23.03
N ASP A 150 -2.49 12.94 23.62
CA ASP A 150 -2.34 13.05 25.06
C ASP A 150 -2.69 14.48 25.50
N SER A 151 -3.49 14.59 26.55
CA SER A 151 -3.90 15.88 27.12
C SER A 151 -2.73 16.71 27.67
N GLN A 152 -1.60 16.08 28.00
CA GLN A 152 -0.42 16.74 28.56
C GLN A 152 0.67 16.96 27.51
N ASP A 153 0.87 16.01 26.63
CA ASP A 153 2.01 15.97 25.70
C ASP A 153 1.66 16.33 24.24
N GLY A 154 0.37 16.58 23.96
CA GLY A 154 -0.07 16.95 22.60
C GLY A 154 -0.23 15.74 21.67
N LEU A 155 0.02 15.93 20.36
CA LEU A 155 -0.19 14.92 19.32
C LEU A 155 1.11 14.17 19.03
N ARG A 156 1.11 12.87 19.34
CA ARG A 156 2.23 11.97 19.05
C ARG A 156 1.86 11.02 17.91
N ILE A 157 2.81 10.74 17.01
CA ILE A 157 2.65 9.84 15.88
C ILE A 157 3.66 8.72 15.95
N TYR A 158 3.16 7.49 15.84
CA TYR A 158 3.97 6.28 15.85
C TYR A 158 3.80 5.50 14.56
N HIS A 159 4.86 4.87 14.13
CA HIS A 159 4.85 3.96 12.99
C HIS A 159 4.05 2.69 13.37
N ASN A 160 3.04 2.36 12.58
CA ASN A 160 2.25 1.12 12.77
C ASN A 160 2.73 0.00 11.82
N ARG A 161 4.03 -0.07 11.58
CA ARG A 161 4.59 -1.09 10.70
C ARG A 161 4.93 -2.35 11.49
N ASN A 162 4.27 -3.44 11.18
CA ASN A 162 4.58 -4.75 11.75
C ASN A 162 5.59 -5.50 10.85
N ASP A 163 6.88 -5.24 11.06
CA ASP A 163 7.95 -5.86 10.29
C ASP A 163 7.99 -7.39 10.46
N SER A 164 7.51 -7.91 11.60
CA SER A 164 7.44 -9.36 11.84
C SER A 164 6.44 -10.06 10.92
N ASP A 165 5.30 -9.45 10.61
CA ASP A 165 4.29 -10.01 9.71
C ASP A 165 4.78 -10.00 8.25
N ILE A 166 5.51 -8.96 7.87
CA ILE A 166 6.13 -8.88 6.53
C ILE A 166 7.17 -10.01 6.39
N LEU A 167 8.02 -10.19 7.38
CA LEU A 167 9.07 -11.23 7.38
C LEU A 167 8.48 -12.63 7.41
N SER A 168 7.47 -12.88 8.24
CA SER A 168 6.80 -14.19 8.33
C SER A 168 6.08 -14.55 7.03
N SER A 169 5.39 -13.60 6.40
CA SER A 169 4.73 -13.79 5.11
C SER A 169 5.74 -14.04 3.97
N PHE A 170 6.89 -13.37 4.00
CA PHE A 170 8.00 -13.61 3.09
C PHE A 170 8.54 -15.03 3.25
N ALA A 171 8.89 -15.43 4.47
CA ALA A 171 9.43 -16.75 4.76
C ALA A 171 8.46 -17.87 4.37
N ALA A 172 7.17 -17.72 4.68
CA ALA A 172 6.14 -18.68 4.31
C ALA A 172 6.03 -18.86 2.78
N ARG A 173 6.02 -17.75 2.02
CA ARG A 173 6.00 -17.81 0.54
C ARG A 173 7.20 -18.53 -0.03
N VAL A 174 8.42 -18.19 0.41
CA VAL A 174 9.66 -18.86 -0.03
C VAL A 174 9.61 -20.36 0.27
N LEU A 175 9.19 -20.73 1.47
CA LEU A 175 9.13 -22.14 1.88
C LEU A 175 8.12 -22.93 1.05
N ILE A 176 6.90 -22.44 0.90
CA ILE A 176 5.85 -23.11 0.10
C ILE A 176 6.31 -23.30 -1.34
N THR A 177 6.87 -22.26 -1.95
CA THR A 177 7.32 -22.32 -3.35
C THR A 177 8.46 -23.32 -3.52
N LEU A 178 9.44 -23.37 -2.61
CA LEU A 178 10.52 -24.36 -2.63
C LEU A 178 10.00 -25.80 -2.53
N ILE A 179 9.04 -26.05 -1.63
CA ILE A 179 8.42 -27.37 -1.49
C ILE A 179 7.73 -27.79 -2.78
N LEU A 180 6.92 -26.90 -3.36
CA LEU A 180 6.21 -27.17 -4.61
C LEU A 180 7.19 -27.43 -5.77
N GLU A 181 8.20 -26.60 -5.95
CA GLU A 181 9.17 -26.74 -7.05
C GLU A 181 10.01 -28.01 -6.91
N LEU A 182 10.49 -28.33 -5.71
CA LEU A 182 11.22 -29.59 -5.48
C LEU A 182 10.34 -30.80 -5.73
N THR A 183 9.08 -30.76 -5.27
CA THR A 183 8.12 -31.85 -5.50
C THR A 183 7.88 -32.07 -6.99
N TRP A 184 7.57 -31.01 -7.73
CA TRP A 184 7.39 -31.10 -9.18
C TRP A 184 8.68 -31.48 -9.92
N GLY A 185 9.83 -30.98 -9.49
CA GLY A 185 11.12 -31.37 -10.03
C GLY A 185 11.37 -32.85 -9.92
N ILE A 186 11.07 -33.46 -8.76
CA ILE A 186 11.21 -34.91 -8.54
C ILE A 186 10.20 -35.69 -9.39
N LEU A 187 8.94 -35.27 -9.42
CA LEU A 187 7.87 -35.97 -10.11
C LEU A 187 8.01 -35.92 -11.64
N LEU A 188 8.30 -34.74 -12.21
CA LEU A 188 8.30 -34.56 -13.66
C LEU A 188 9.64 -34.84 -14.31
N PHE A 189 10.76 -34.54 -13.65
CA PHE A 189 12.11 -34.68 -14.21
C PHE A 189 12.89 -35.85 -13.65
N GLY A 190 12.31 -36.59 -12.72
CA GLY A 190 12.92 -37.82 -12.19
C GLY A 190 14.28 -37.60 -11.53
N LEU A 191 14.47 -36.50 -10.81
CA LEU A 191 15.73 -36.15 -10.14
C LEU A 191 16.17 -37.24 -9.16
N ARG A 192 17.00 -38.17 -9.67
CA ARG A 192 17.41 -39.36 -8.90
C ARG A 192 18.71 -39.17 -8.14
N GLY A 193 19.61 -38.31 -8.62
CA GLY A 193 20.92 -38.08 -8.02
C GLY A 193 20.90 -37.03 -6.89
N PRO A 194 21.59 -37.24 -5.76
CA PRO A 194 21.65 -36.27 -4.67
C PRO A 194 22.29 -34.93 -5.11
N ALA A 195 23.30 -34.97 -5.95
CA ALA A 195 23.98 -33.78 -6.49
C ALA A 195 23.01 -32.90 -7.31
N GLN A 196 22.15 -33.52 -8.15
CA GLN A 196 21.16 -32.77 -8.94
C GLN A 196 20.11 -32.13 -8.06
N ARG A 197 19.60 -32.84 -7.04
CA ARG A 197 18.64 -32.29 -6.07
C ARG A 197 19.21 -31.11 -5.31
N THR A 198 20.46 -31.20 -4.87
CA THR A 198 21.15 -30.13 -4.15
C THR A 198 21.38 -28.93 -5.04
N LEU A 199 21.82 -29.10 -6.31
CA LEU A 199 22.02 -28.00 -7.23
C LEU A 199 20.71 -27.27 -7.53
N ILE A 200 19.66 -28.01 -7.88
CA ILE A 200 18.34 -27.43 -8.15
C ILE A 200 17.79 -26.72 -6.92
N GLY A 201 17.92 -27.31 -5.73
CA GLY A 201 17.51 -26.68 -4.48
C GLY A 201 18.23 -25.35 -4.23
N LYS A 202 19.55 -25.28 -4.46
CA LYS A 202 20.32 -24.04 -4.31
C LYS A 202 19.91 -22.97 -5.33
N VAL A 203 19.76 -23.34 -6.59
CA VAL A 203 19.33 -22.40 -7.65
C VAL A 203 17.94 -21.89 -7.37
N ASN A 204 16.99 -22.77 -7.02
CA ASN A 204 15.63 -22.36 -6.68
C ASN A 204 15.59 -21.47 -5.44
N LEU A 205 16.36 -21.78 -4.40
CA LEU A 205 16.43 -20.92 -3.22
C LEU A 205 16.91 -19.51 -3.58
N ALA A 206 18.00 -19.40 -4.36
CA ALA A 206 18.54 -18.12 -4.77
C ALA A 206 17.53 -17.31 -5.62
N THR A 207 16.90 -17.98 -6.61
CA THR A 207 15.88 -17.33 -7.47
C THR A 207 14.65 -16.93 -6.68
N GLN A 208 14.20 -17.74 -5.74
CA GLN A 208 13.04 -17.42 -4.89
C GLN A 208 13.33 -16.23 -3.95
N ILE A 209 14.52 -16.16 -3.39
CA ILE A 209 14.90 -15.00 -2.57
C ILE A 209 14.88 -13.72 -3.43
N ILE A 210 15.53 -13.72 -4.59
CA ILE A 210 15.58 -12.56 -5.50
C ILE A 210 14.18 -12.16 -5.96
N LEU A 211 13.36 -13.13 -6.39
CA LEU A 211 11.98 -12.91 -6.83
C LEU A 211 11.12 -12.28 -5.72
N ASN A 212 11.13 -12.90 -4.55
CA ASN A 212 10.32 -12.42 -3.44
C ASN A 212 10.79 -11.07 -2.89
N LEU A 213 12.09 -10.77 -2.90
CA LEU A 213 12.58 -9.43 -2.58
C LEU A 213 12.08 -8.40 -3.58
N GLY A 214 12.12 -8.71 -4.89
CA GLY A 214 11.57 -7.85 -5.93
C GLY A 214 10.06 -7.64 -5.77
N LEU A 215 9.32 -8.69 -5.45
CA LEU A 215 7.88 -8.61 -5.19
C LEU A 215 7.55 -7.79 -3.93
N CYS A 216 8.28 -7.99 -2.85
CA CYS A 216 8.11 -7.21 -1.63
C CYS A 216 8.37 -5.72 -1.89
N TYR A 217 9.45 -5.40 -2.59
CA TYR A 217 9.77 -4.03 -2.97
C TYR A 217 8.67 -3.44 -3.87
N GLY A 218 8.29 -4.14 -4.94
CA GLY A 218 7.26 -3.69 -5.87
C GLY A 218 5.91 -3.47 -5.19
N THR A 219 5.47 -4.41 -4.34
CA THR A 219 4.22 -4.27 -3.61
C THR A 219 4.26 -3.12 -2.60
N LEU A 220 5.38 -2.98 -1.88
CA LEU A 220 5.52 -1.99 -0.81
C LEU A 220 5.59 -0.55 -1.35
N TYR A 221 6.37 -0.32 -2.41
CA TYR A 221 6.66 1.03 -2.91
C TYR A 221 5.85 1.42 -4.14
N LEU A 222 5.54 0.46 -5.02
CA LEU A 222 4.83 0.72 -6.28
C LEU A 222 3.34 0.34 -6.21
N GLY A 223 2.95 -0.39 -5.17
CA GLY A 223 1.58 -0.84 -4.94
C GLY A 223 1.32 -2.27 -5.41
N PRO A 224 0.21 -2.86 -4.96
CA PRO A 224 -0.09 -4.28 -5.19
C PRO A 224 -0.26 -4.64 -6.67
N MET A 225 -0.71 -3.70 -7.51
CA MET A 225 -0.83 -3.93 -8.95
C MET A 225 0.53 -4.13 -9.62
N TRP A 226 1.53 -3.33 -9.27
CA TRP A 226 2.89 -3.46 -9.78
C TRP A 226 3.60 -4.70 -9.23
N GLY A 227 3.35 -5.06 -7.97
CA GLY A 227 3.82 -6.31 -7.39
C GLY A 227 3.32 -7.51 -8.18
N ASN A 228 2.03 -7.56 -8.52
CA ASN A 228 1.45 -8.60 -9.35
C ASN A 228 2.01 -8.61 -10.79
N PHE A 229 2.17 -7.45 -11.41
CA PHE A 229 2.76 -7.35 -12.74
C PHE A 229 4.19 -7.88 -12.77
N LEU A 230 5.02 -7.50 -11.81
CA LEU A 230 6.38 -8.01 -11.67
C LEU A 230 6.40 -9.53 -11.46
N TYR A 231 5.46 -10.07 -10.68
CA TYR A 231 5.29 -11.51 -10.51
C TYR A 231 5.06 -12.20 -11.86
N PHE A 232 4.06 -11.76 -12.64
CA PHE A 232 3.78 -12.31 -13.95
C PHE A 232 4.95 -12.19 -14.92
N ALA A 233 5.60 -11.02 -14.98
CA ALA A 233 6.73 -10.78 -15.86
C ALA A 233 7.92 -11.69 -15.56
N LEU A 234 8.22 -11.93 -14.28
CA LEU A 234 9.31 -12.79 -13.84
C LEU A 234 8.99 -14.27 -13.99
N GLU A 235 7.74 -14.69 -13.76
CA GLU A 235 7.30 -16.07 -14.00
C GLU A 235 7.31 -16.44 -15.49
N ILE A 236 6.89 -15.52 -16.37
CA ILE A 236 6.96 -15.74 -17.82
C ILE A 236 8.41 -15.82 -18.28
N GLY A 237 9.29 -14.94 -17.79
CA GLY A 237 10.72 -14.97 -18.10
C GLY A 237 11.38 -16.28 -17.70
N ARG A 238 10.95 -16.87 -16.58
CA ARG A 238 11.45 -18.16 -16.07
C ARG A 238 10.94 -19.37 -16.89
N ALA A 239 9.72 -19.29 -17.41
CA ALA A 239 9.16 -20.35 -18.26
C ALA A 239 9.78 -20.37 -19.67
N SER A 240 10.51 -19.34 -20.06
CA SER A 240 11.11 -19.15 -21.38
C SER A 240 12.59 -19.63 -21.44
N CYS A 241 13.21 -19.90 -20.30
CA CYS A 241 14.55 -20.48 -20.19
C CYS A 241 14.46 -21.99 -19.92
#